data_0b619f7838661b5147fe152fcee7f461
#
_entry.id   0b619f7838661b5147fe152fcee7f461
#
_cell.length_a   1.000
_cell.length_b   1.000
_cell.length_c   1.000
_cell.angle_alpha   90.00
_cell.angle_beta   90.00
_cell.angle_gamma   90.00
#
_symmetry.space_group_name_H-M   'P 1'
#
loop_
_entity.id
_entity.type
_entity.pdbx_description
1 polymer ?
#
loop_
_entity_poly.entity_id
_entity_poly.type
_entity_poly.pdbx_seq_one_letter_code
_entity_poly.pdbx_strand_id
1 'polypeptide(L)'
;VAGIGGSYLGARAVIEALSNSFTWLQDKKTAPVILYAGHNIGEDYLYELTEYLKDKKFGVINISKSGTTTETALAFRLLKKQCEDQRGKDMAKKVIVAITDAKKGAARVTADNEGYKSFIIPDNVGGRFSVLTPVGLLPIAIAGFDIEKLVAGAVAMEKACGKDVPFAENPAAIYAATRNELYKN
;
A
#
# COMPACT_ATOMS: atom_id res chain seq x y z
N VAL A 1 -4.51 -1.91 5.72
CA VAL A 1 -4.56 -1.33 4.36
C VAL A 1 -5.73 -1.95 3.62
N ALA A 2 -6.67 -1.12 3.17
CA ALA A 2 -7.74 -1.51 2.26
C ALA A 2 -7.34 -1.15 0.82
N GLY A 3 -7.11 -2.16 -0.04
CA GLY A 3 -6.64 -1.97 -1.41
C GLY A 3 -6.48 -3.29 -2.16
N ILE A 4 -6.44 -3.22 -3.50
CA ILE A 4 -6.26 -4.38 -4.37
C ILE A 4 -5.18 -4.11 -5.42
N GLY A 5 -4.54 -5.15 -5.93
CA GLY A 5 -3.52 -5.04 -6.97
C GLY A 5 -2.37 -4.13 -6.56
N GLY A 6 -2.02 -3.16 -7.40
CA GLY A 6 -0.94 -2.20 -7.12
C GLY A 6 -1.16 -1.34 -5.87
N SER A 7 -2.40 -1.21 -5.40
CA SER A 7 -2.71 -0.45 -4.19
C SER A 7 -2.27 -1.13 -2.88
N TYR A 8 -1.87 -2.40 -2.91
CA TYR A 8 -1.32 -3.07 -1.72
C TYR A 8 -0.08 -3.92 -1.98
N LEU A 9 0.03 -4.55 -3.16
CA LEU A 9 1.11 -5.51 -3.45
C LEU A 9 2.50 -4.90 -3.36
N GLY A 10 2.70 -3.68 -3.84
CA GLY A 10 4.00 -3.01 -3.79
C GLY A 10 4.45 -2.75 -2.35
N ALA A 11 3.57 -2.20 -1.51
CA ALA A 11 3.85 -2.00 -0.10
C ALA A 11 4.12 -3.33 0.62
N ARG A 12 3.28 -4.35 0.36
CA ARG A 12 3.43 -5.68 0.92
C ARG A 12 4.77 -6.31 0.57
N ALA A 13 5.16 -6.25 -0.71
CA ALA A 13 6.44 -6.79 -1.17
C ALA A 13 7.63 -6.17 -0.45
N VAL A 14 7.65 -4.84 -0.29
CA VAL A 14 8.75 -4.15 0.43
C VAL A 14 8.74 -4.49 1.92
N ILE A 15 7.56 -4.46 2.56
CA ILE A 15 7.43 -4.77 3.99
C ILE A 15 7.87 -6.22 4.26
N GLU A 16 7.41 -7.19 3.47
CA GLU A 16 7.80 -8.59 3.64
C GLU A 16 9.30 -8.81 3.36
N ALA A 17 9.86 -8.17 2.33
CA ALA A 17 11.28 -8.29 1.99
C ALA A 17 12.21 -7.73 3.09
N LEU A 18 11.78 -6.69 3.78
CA LEU A 18 12.58 -6.03 4.83
C LEU A 18 12.28 -6.54 6.25
N SER A 19 11.20 -7.29 6.42
CA SER A 19 10.80 -7.85 7.72
C SER A 19 11.54 -9.15 8.01
N ASN A 20 11.74 -9.43 9.30
CA ASN A 20 12.11 -10.76 9.75
C ASN A 20 10.92 -11.71 9.47
N SER A 21 11.20 -12.89 8.91
CA SER A 21 10.17 -13.88 8.54
C SER A 21 9.29 -14.33 9.72
N PHE A 22 9.75 -14.16 10.96
CA PHE A 22 9.05 -14.53 12.18
C PHE A 22 8.60 -13.33 13.00
N THR A 23 8.57 -12.11 12.41
CA THR A 23 8.17 -10.87 13.12
C THR A 23 6.80 -11.00 13.80
N TRP A 24 5.88 -11.71 13.19
CA TRP A 24 4.53 -11.92 13.73
C TRP A 24 4.46 -12.82 14.97
N LEU A 25 5.51 -13.63 15.23
CA LEU A 25 5.66 -14.45 16.42
C LEU A 25 6.40 -13.74 17.57
N GLN A 26 6.99 -12.57 17.30
CA GLN A 26 7.78 -11.86 18.32
C GLN A 26 6.86 -11.15 19.32
N ASP A 27 7.19 -11.24 20.60
CA ASP A 27 6.42 -10.61 21.70
C ASP A 27 6.51 -9.07 21.66
N LYS A 28 7.68 -8.55 21.28
CA LYS A 28 7.92 -7.10 21.20
C LYS A 28 7.92 -6.64 19.76
N LYS A 29 6.94 -5.81 19.42
CA LYS A 29 6.84 -5.14 18.12
C LYS A 29 7.22 -3.68 18.26
N THR A 30 8.16 -3.25 17.43
CA THR A 30 8.67 -1.86 17.41
C THR A 30 7.83 -0.93 16.54
N ALA A 31 7.00 -1.50 15.67
CA ALA A 31 6.13 -0.77 14.75
C ALA A 31 4.77 -1.46 14.62
N PRO A 32 3.73 -0.76 14.10
CA PRO A 32 2.44 -1.36 13.83
C PRO A 32 2.53 -2.52 12.84
N VAL A 33 1.73 -3.57 13.07
CA VAL A 33 1.55 -4.65 12.09
C VAL A 33 0.64 -4.16 10.98
N ILE A 34 1.05 -4.38 9.73
CA ILE A 34 0.25 -4.04 8.56
C ILE A 34 -0.55 -5.26 8.13
N LEU A 35 -1.86 -5.13 8.19
CA LEU A 35 -2.82 -6.10 7.69
C LEU A 35 -3.46 -5.59 6.40
N TYR A 36 -3.86 -6.50 5.51
CA TYR A 36 -4.39 -6.15 4.20
C TYR A 36 -5.82 -6.64 4.06
N ALA A 37 -6.68 -5.83 3.45
CA ALA A 37 -8.06 -6.15 3.17
C ALA A 37 -8.47 -5.61 1.79
N GLY A 38 -9.54 -6.15 1.21
CA GLY A 38 -10.02 -5.68 -0.10
C GLY A 38 -9.17 -6.14 -1.28
N HIS A 39 -8.32 -7.14 -1.10
CA HIS A 39 -7.59 -7.81 -2.16
C HIS A 39 -8.33 -9.05 -2.69
N ASN A 40 -9.41 -9.41 -2.03
CA ASN A 40 -10.39 -10.41 -2.42
C ASN A 40 -11.76 -10.06 -1.80
N ILE A 41 -12.79 -10.83 -2.11
CA ILE A 41 -14.16 -10.72 -1.56
C ILE A 41 -14.54 -11.93 -0.71
N GLY A 42 -13.56 -12.72 -0.25
CA GLY A 42 -13.82 -13.87 0.62
C GLY A 42 -14.41 -13.42 1.97
N GLU A 43 -15.60 -13.93 2.29
CA GLU A 43 -16.27 -13.55 3.53
C GLU A 43 -15.54 -14.06 4.76
N ASP A 44 -15.03 -15.29 4.72
CA ASP A 44 -14.28 -15.89 5.84
C ASP A 44 -13.10 -15.03 6.25
N TYR A 45 -12.29 -14.61 5.27
CA TYR A 45 -11.13 -13.75 5.54
C TYR A 45 -11.53 -12.41 6.17
N LEU A 46 -12.58 -11.77 5.66
CA LEU A 46 -13.04 -10.50 6.21
C LEU A 46 -13.67 -10.68 7.58
N TYR A 47 -14.40 -11.77 7.80
CA TYR A 47 -14.94 -12.11 9.10
C TYR A 47 -13.83 -12.34 10.13
N GLU A 48 -12.85 -13.19 9.83
CA GLU A 48 -11.71 -13.45 10.71
C GLU A 48 -10.91 -12.17 11.03
N LEU A 49 -10.68 -11.32 10.02
CA LEU A 49 -10.00 -10.05 10.21
C LEU A 49 -10.78 -9.11 11.14
N THR A 50 -12.09 -8.99 10.95
CA THR A 50 -12.93 -8.12 11.79
C THR A 50 -13.04 -8.68 13.21
N GLU A 51 -13.14 -10.00 13.40
CA GLU A 51 -13.07 -10.65 14.71
C GLU A 51 -11.72 -10.37 15.41
N TYR A 52 -10.62 -10.55 14.68
CA TYR A 52 -9.28 -10.26 15.23
C TYR A 52 -9.13 -8.80 15.68
N LEU A 53 -9.76 -7.87 14.96
CA LEU A 53 -9.67 -6.43 15.24
C LEU A 53 -10.59 -5.95 16.37
N LYS A 54 -11.52 -6.77 16.88
CA LYS A 54 -12.51 -6.38 17.90
C LYS A 54 -11.87 -5.71 19.13
N ASP A 55 -10.78 -6.29 19.62
CA ASP A 55 -10.09 -5.83 20.82
C ASP A 55 -8.79 -5.09 20.53
N LYS A 56 -8.56 -4.71 19.27
CA LYS A 56 -7.33 -4.07 18.84
C LYS A 56 -7.53 -2.59 18.53
N LYS A 57 -6.52 -1.80 18.87
CA LYS A 57 -6.44 -0.42 18.38
C LYS A 57 -5.87 -0.44 16.97
N PHE A 58 -6.67 -0.06 15.98
CA PHE A 58 -6.23 -0.03 14.59
C PHE A 58 -6.61 1.28 13.90
N GLY A 59 -5.94 1.58 12.81
CA GLY A 59 -6.29 2.62 11.84
C GLY A 59 -6.49 2.00 10.45
N VAL A 60 -7.03 2.77 9.52
CA VAL A 60 -7.31 2.30 8.16
C VAL A 60 -6.62 3.21 7.15
N ILE A 61 -5.88 2.61 6.21
CA ILE A 61 -5.37 3.29 5.03
C ILE A 61 -6.22 2.79 3.86
N ASN A 62 -7.12 3.62 3.36
CA ASN A 62 -7.94 3.31 2.19
C ASN A 62 -7.25 3.78 0.92
N ILE A 63 -6.85 2.86 0.06
CA ILE A 63 -6.09 3.14 -1.17
C ILE A 63 -6.92 2.74 -2.39
N SER A 64 -7.54 3.73 -3.00
CA SER A 64 -8.32 3.54 -4.22
C SER A 64 -8.40 4.84 -5.01
N LYS A 65 -7.97 4.84 -6.27
CA LYS A 65 -8.02 6.04 -7.12
C LYS A 65 -9.45 6.47 -7.38
N SER A 66 -10.33 5.56 -7.78
CA SER A 66 -11.73 5.84 -8.06
C SER A 66 -12.64 5.78 -6.84
N GLY A 67 -12.33 4.89 -5.90
CA GLY A 67 -13.21 4.54 -4.77
C GLY A 67 -14.37 3.61 -5.14
N THR A 68 -14.41 3.13 -6.40
CA THR A 68 -15.50 2.28 -6.92
C THR A 68 -15.08 0.83 -7.12
N THR A 69 -13.82 0.49 -6.86
CA THR A 69 -13.36 -0.90 -6.88
C THR A 69 -14.08 -1.68 -5.79
N THR A 70 -14.87 -2.66 -6.19
CA THR A 70 -15.84 -3.35 -5.32
C THR A 70 -15.18 -3.95 -4.08
N GLU A 71 -14.10 -4.69 -4.25
CA GLU A 71 -13.38 -5.38 -3.18
C GLU A 71 -12.87 -4.39 -2.11
N THR A 72 -12.22 -3.34 -2.58
CA THR A 72 -11.68 -2.29 -1.70
C THR A 72 -12.80 -1.52 -1.00
N ALA A 73 -13.88 -1.19 -1.73
CA ALA A 73 -15.01 -0.44 -1.19
C ALA A 73 -15.76 -1.22 -0.10
N LEU A 74 -15.96 -2.52 -0.30
CA LEU A 74 -16.59 -3.41 0.68
C LEU A 74 -15.72 -3.51 1.95
N ALA A 75 -14.45 -3.84 1.80
CA ALA A 75 -13.53 -3.94 2.92
C ALA A 75 -13.41 -2.61 3.69
N PHE A 76 -13.29 -1.50 2.97
CA PHE A 76 -13.22 -0.18 3.61
C PHE A 76 -14.50 0.15 4.39
N ARG A 77 -15.66 -0.14 3.83
CA ARG A 77 -16.96 0.10 4.51
C ARG A 77 -17.05 -0.64 5.83
N LEU A 78 -16.66 -1.92 5.86
CA LEU A 78 -16.67 -2.73 7.08
C LEU A 78 -15.67 -2.23 8.12
N LEU A 79 -14.42 -2.01 7.70
CA LEU A 79 -13.37 -1.52 8.59
C LEU A 79 -13.62 -0.10 9.11
N LYS A 80 -14.17 0.79 8.27
CA LYS A 80 -14.60 2.13 8.69
C LYS A 80 -15.64 2.02 9.81
N LYS A 81 -16.71 1.25 9.56
CA LYS A 81 -17.78 1.05 10.54
C LYS A 81 -17.24 0.52 11.86
N GLN A 82 -16.43 -0.52 11.83
CA GLN A 82 -15.83 -1.10 13.03
C GLN A 82 -14.93 -0.10 13.77
N CYS A 83 -14.13 0.70 13.04
CA CYS A 83 -13.30 1.74 13.64
C CYS A 83 -14.15 2.83 14.33
N GLU A 84 -15.25 3.23 13.70
CA GLU A 84 -16.20 4.20 14.26
C GLU A 84 -16.95 3.64 15.47
N ASP A 85 -17.40 2.41 15.43
CA ASP A 85 -18.08 1.73 16.53
C ASP A 85 -17.16 1.60 17.77
N GLN A 86 -15.87 1.33 17.56
CA GLN A 86 -14.91 1.17 18.66
C GLN A 86 -14.42 2.50 19.27
N ARG A 87 -14.34 3.57 18.49
CA ARG A 87 -13.64 4.80 18.90
C ARG A 87 -14.50 6.05 18.87
N GLY A 88 -15.70 5.98 18.26
CA GLY A 88 -16.48 7.15 17.87
C GLY A 88 -15.93 7.83 16.60
N LYS A 89 -16.79 8.52 15.89
CA LYS A 89 -16.47 9.15 14.58
C LYS A 89 -15.29 10.13 14.64
N ASP A 90 -15.22 10.94 15.69
CA ASP A 90 -14.18 11.97 15.83
C ASP A 90 -12.78 11.42 16.02
N MET A 91 -12.65 10.25 16.65
CA MET A 91 -11.38 9.57 16.78
C MET A 91 -11.08 8.71 15.56
N ALA A 92 -12.10 8.08 14.97
CA ALA A 92 -11.93 7.29 13.74
C ALA A 92 -11.37 8.13 12.59
N LYS A 93 -11.89 9.35 12.38
CA LYS A 93 -11.39 10.24 11.33
C LYS A 93 -9.91 10.63 11.46
N LYS A 94 -9.34 10.57 12.66
CA LYS A 94 -7.90 10.86 12.88
C LYS A 94 -6.99 9.70 12.52
N VAL A 95 -7.53 8.48 12.46
CA VAL A 95 -6.77 7.25 12.20
C VAL A 95 -7.18 6.58 10.88
N ILE A 96 -8.11 7.17 10.15
CA ILE A 96 -8.44 6.80 8.78
C ILE A 96 -7.74 7.76 7.83
N VAL A 97 -6.99 7.21 6.88
CA VAL A 97 -6.28 7.97 5.85
C VAL A 97 -6.73 7.49 4.48
N ALA A 98 -7.01 8.41 3.57
CA ALA A 98 -7.32 8.10 2.18
C ALA A 98 -6.13 8.39 1.27
N ILE A 99 -5.82 7.45 0.38
CA ILE A 99 -4.89 7.67 -0.73
C ILE A 99 -5.68 7.49 -2.01
N THR A 100 -5.94 8.59 -2.71
CA THR A 100 -6.94 8.64 -3.78
C THR A 100 -6.62 9.71 -4.83
N ASP A 101 -7.50 9.89 -5.80
CA ASP A 101 -7.43 10.95 -6.80
C ASP A 101 -7.44 12.34 -6.14
N ALA A 102 -6.85 13.32 -6.81
CA ALA A 102 -6.76 14.70 -6.33
C ALA A 102 -8.11 15.43 -6.29
N LYS A 103 -9.02 15.11 -7.23
CA LYS A 103 -10.21 15.93 -7.49
C LYS A 103 -11.51 15.15 -7.63
N LYS A 104 -11.44 13.86 -8.00
CA LYS A 104 -12.62 13.09 -8.43
C LYS A 104 -12.65 11.69 -7.83
N GLY A 105 -13.80 11.04 -7.96
CA GLY A 105 -14.03 9.68 -7.51
C GLY A 105 -14.66 9.60 -6.11
N ALA A 106 -15.34 8.47 -5.86
CA ALA A 106 -16.08 8.25 -4.61
C ALA A 106 -15.17 8.29 -3.37
N ALA A 107 -13.92 7.79 -3.47
CA ALA A 107 -12.97 7.86 -2.36
C ALA A 107 -12.56 9.30 -2.02
N ARG A 108 -12.42 10.19 -3.04
CA ARG A 108 -12.15 11.61 -2.82
C ARG A 108 -13.31 12.29 -2.12
N VAL A 109 -14.52 12.11 -2.64
CA VAL A 109 -15.74 12.67 -2.03
C VAL A 109 -15.90 12.19 -0.59
N THR A 110 -15.68 10.91 -0.33
CA THR A 110 -15.74 10.37 1.03
C THR A 110 -14.69 11.00 1.94
N ALA A 111 -13.46 11.13 1.48
CA ALA A 111 -12.38 11.71 2.28
C ALA A 111 -12.65 13.18 2.64
N ASP A 112 -13.19 13.96 1.71
CA ASP A 112 -13.54 15.37 1.93
C ASP A 112 -14.72 15.52 2.88
N ASN A 113 -15.79 14.74 2.68
CA ASN A 113 -16.99 14.83 3.53
C ASN A 113 -16.73 14.37 4.97
N GLU A 114 -15.91 13.34 5.16
CA GLU A 114 -15.59 12.80 6.49
C GLU A 114 -14.41 13.53 7.15
N GLY A 115 -13.68 14.37 6.40
CA GLY A 115 -12.52 15.10 6.89
C GLY A 115 -11.29 14.20 7.14
N TYR A 116 -11.10 13.17 6.33
CA TYR A 116 -9.93 12.29 6.45
C TYR A 116 -8.67 12.98 5.95
N LYS A 117 -7.53 12.73 6.64
CA LYS A 117 -6.24 13.05 6.05
C LYS A 117 -6.09 12.30 4.74
N SER A 118 -5.65 12.96 3.69
CA SER A 118 -5.52 12.32 2.39
C SER A 118 -4.21 12.63 1.70
N PHE A 119 -3.80 11.70 0.84
CA PHE A 119 -2.67 11.81 -0.07
C PHE A 119 -3.14 11.54 -1.50
N ILE A 120 -2.42 12.10 -2.46
CA ILE A 120 -2.80 12.05 -3.87
C ILE A 120 -2.08 10.89 -4.56
N ILE A 121 -2.83 10.14 -5.37
CA ILE A 121 -2.27 9.24 -6.36
C ILE A 121 -2.01 10.05 -7.63
N PRO A 122 -0.75 10.20 -8.09
CA PRO A 122 -0.46 10.95 -9.31
C PRO A 122 -1.19 10.36 -10.53
N ASP A 123 -1.71 11.24 -11.40
CA ASP A 123 -2.52 10.80 -12.54
C ASP A 123 -1.73 10.01 -13.58
N ASN A 124 -0.46 10.34 -13.74
CA ASN A 124 0.47 9.72 -14.68
C ASN A 124 1.12 8.42 -14.14
N VAL A 125 0.77 7.98 -12.91
CA VAL A 125 1.31 6.76 -12.33
C VAL A 125 0.23 5.68 -12.31
N GLY A 126 0.47 4.58 -13.02
CA GLY A 126 -0.38 3.39 -12.97
C GLY A 126 -0.22 2.62 -11.67
N GLY A 127 -1.27 1.87 -11.27
CA GLY A 127 -1.29 1.15 -10.00
C GLY A 127 -0.06 0.26 -9.75
N ARG A 128 0.39 -0.47 -10.77
CA ARG A 128 1.56 -1.37 -10.70
C ARG A 128 2.91 -0.66 -10.55
N PHE A 129 2.97 0.64 -10.76
CA PHE A 129 4.17 1.46 -10.66
C PHE A 129 4.14 2.42 -9.47
N SER A 130 3.18 2.26 -8.55
CA SER A 130 2.85 3.26 -7.54
C SER A 130 3.57 3.08 -6.19
N VAL A 131 4.44 2.07 -6.03
CA VAL A 131 5.10 1.79 -4.75
C VAL A 131 5.93 2.97 -4.21
N LEU A 132 6.55 3.76 -5.08
CA LEU A 132 7.31 4.97 -4.72
C LEU A 132 6.45 6.24 -4.64
N THR A 133 5.13 6.11 -4.63
CA THR A 133 4.17 7.18 -4.34
C THR A 133 3.59 6.99 -2.93
N PRO A 134 2.74 7.88 -2.43
CA PRO A 134 2.07 7.66 -1.15
C PRO A 134 1.38 6.29 -1.01
N VAL A 135 0.98 5.66 -2.13
CA VAL A 135 0.38 4.31 -2.18
C VAL A 135 1.24 3.26 -1.48
N GLY A 136 2.54 3.25 -1.76
CA GLY A 136 3.48 2.33 -1.11
C GLY A 136 4.18 2.97 0.09
N LEU A 137 4.63 4.22 -0.04
CA LEU A 137 5.48 4.86 0.96
C LEU A 137 4.78 5.02 2.32
N LEU A 138 3.48 5.34 2.35
CA LEU A 138 2.78 5.51 3.63
C LEU A 138 2.67 4.20 4.42
N PRO A 139 2.17 3.09 3.88
CA PRO A 139 2.17 1.81 4.60
C PRO A 139 3.57 1.35 5.02
N ILE A 140 4.58 1.54 4.17
CA ILE A 140 5.98 1.17 4.46
C ILE A 140 6.54 1.98 5.62
N ALA A 141 6.29 3.30 5.65
CA ALA A 141 6.71 4.16 6.75
C ALA A 141 6.01 3.81 8.07
N ILE A 142 4.70 3.49 8.03
CA ILE A 142 3.95 3.06 9.22
C ILE A 142 4.46 1.71 9.74
N ALA A 143 4.90 0.82 8.83
CA ALA A 143 5.56 -0.43 9.21
C ALA A 143 6.94 -0.24 9.86
N GLY A 144 7.44 1.00 9.93
CA GLY A 144 8.68 1.35 10.60
C GLY A 144 9.92 1.33 9.72
N PHE A 145 9.78 1.22 8.41
CA PHE A 145 10.90 1.22 7.48
C PHE A 145 11.25 2.63 6.98
N ASP A 146 12.52 2.83 6.71
CA ASP A 146 13.11 4.08 6.24
C ASP A 146 12.80 4.29 4.75
N ILE A 147 11.79 5.10 4.46
CA ILE A 147 11.34 5.39 3.09
C ILE A 147 12.33 6.30 2.34
N GLU A 148 13.16 7.08 3.03
CA GLU A 148 14.17 7.92 2.39
C GLU A 148 15.27 7.04 1.79
N LYS A 149 15.73 6.02 2.51
CA LYS A 149 16.66 5.02 1.97
C LYS A 149 16.08 4.22 0.82
N LEU A 150 14.79 3.87 0.89
CA LEU A 150 14.10 3.20 -0.21
C LEU A 150 14.12 4.06 -1.48
N VAL A 151 13.77 5.33 -1.36
CA VAL A 151 13.79 6.27 -2.49
C VAL A 151 15.22 6.53 -2.99
N ALA A 152 16.18 6.66 -2.09
CA ALA A 152 17.60 6.80 -2.47
C ALA A 152 18.11 5.59 -3.28
N GLY A 153 17.71 4.38 -2.92
CA GLY A 153 18.00 3.17 -3.69
C GLY A 153 17.39 3.20 -5.09
N ALA A 154 16.15 3.67 -5.23
CA ALA A 154 15.50 3.83 -6.52
C ALA A 154 16.23 4.86 -7.41
N VAL A 155 16.64 5.99 -6.84
CA VAL A 155 17.44 7.02 -7.56
C VAL A 155 18.80 6.48 -8.00
N ALA A 156 19.45 5.68 -7.15
CA ALA A 156 20.73 5.05 -7.53
C ALA A 156 20.55 4.07 -8.71
N MET A 157 19.48 3.27 -8.69
CA MET A 157 19.18 2.33 -9.77
C MET A 157 18.76 3.06 -11.06
N GLU A 158 18.00 4.13 -10.97
CA GLU A 158 17.66 4.98 -12.14
C GLU A 158 18.93 5.45 -12.87
N LYS A 159 19.92 5.94 -12.12
CA LYS A 159 21.20 6.35 -12.67
C LYS A 159 21.95 5.20 -13.33
N ALA A 160 22.00 4.03 -12.67
CA ALA A 160 22.69 2.85 -13.19
C ALA A 160 22.02 2.27 -14.45
N CYS A 161 20.72 2.50 -14.61
CA CYS A 161 19.94 2.04 -15.77
C CYS A 161 19.66 3.15 -16.80
N GLY A 162 20.33 4.30 -16.69
CA GLY A 162 20.14 5.43 -17.59
C GLY A 162 20.43 5.06 -19.06
N LYS A 163 19.80 5.78 -19.99
CA LYS A 163 19.92 5.53 -21.44
C LYS A 163 21.35 5.67 -22.00
N ASP A 164 22.16 6.48 -21.33
CA ASP A 164 23.55 6.78 -21.76
C ASP A 164 24.58 5.86 -21.07
N VAL A 165 24.12 4.91 -20.21
CA VAL A 165 24.98 3.91 -19.57
C VAL A 165 25.31 2.81 -20.58
N PRO A 166 26.61 2.46 -20.78
CA PRO A 166 27.01 1.40 -21.70
C PRO A 166 26.29 0.09 -21.40
N PHE A 167 25.96 -0.68 -22.44
CA PHE A 167 25.22 -1.95 -22.31
C PHE A 167 25.81 -2.87 -21.26
N ALA A 168 27.13 -3.07 -21.26
CA ALA A 168 27.82 -3.98 -20.33
C ALA A 168 27.80 -3.53 -18.85
N GLU A 169 27.43 -2.27 -18.61
CA GLU A 169 27.36 -1.67 -17.27
C GLU A 169 25.92 -1.40 -16.83
N ASN A 170 24.95 -1.57 -17.76
CA ASN A 170 23.55 -1.27 -17.51
C ASN A 170 22.78 -2.54 -17.08
N PRO A 171 22.42 -2.68 -15.78
CA PRO A 171 21.76 -3.88 -15.28
C PRO A 171 20.42 -4.17 -15.97
N ALA A 172 19.66 -3.15 -16.33
CA ALA A 172 18.37 -3.32 -17.01
C ALA A 172 18.55 -3.83 -18.44
N ALA A 173 19.56 -3.33 -19.16
CA ALA A 173 19.88 -3.77 -20.53
C ALA A 173 20.38 -5.22 -20.53
N ILE A 174 21.30 -5.57 -19.62
CA ILE A 174 21.80 -6.94 -19.43
C ILE A 174 20.63 -7.89 -19.10
N TYR A 175 19.79 -7.53 -18.13
CA TYR A 175 18.62 -8.33 -17.76
C TYR A 175 17.68 -8.56 -18.94
N ALA A 176 17.35 -7.51 -19.69
CA ALA A 176 16.48 -7.61 -20.86
C ALA A 176 17.05 -8.53 -21.95
N ALA A 177 18.34 -8.39 -22.26
CA ALA A 177 19.02 -9.23 -23.24
C ALA A 177 19.06 -10.71 -22.80
N THR A 178 19.46 -10.97 -21.56
CA THR A 178 19.52 -12.33 -20.99
C THR A 178 18.14 -13.00 -21.03
N ARG A 179 17.11 -12.27 -20.57
CA ARG A 179 15.73 -12.78 -20.60
C ARG A 179 15.23 -13.09 -22.02
N ASN A 180 15.56 -12.22 -22.99
CA ASN A 180 15.17 -12.42 -24.36
C ASN A 180 15.88 -13.63 -24.98
N GLU A 181 17.14 -13.86 -24.63
CA GLU A 181 17.90 -15.02 -25.12
C GLU A 181 17.36 -16.32 -24.52
N LEU A 182 17.08 -16.35 -23.22
CA LEU A 182 16.46 -17.51 -22.58
C LEU A 182 15.05 -17.82 -23.11
N TYR A 183 14.33 -16.82 -23.62
CA TYR A 183 13.00 -17.02 -24.19
C TYR A 183 13.07 -17.68 -25.59
N LYS A 184 14.16 -17.53 -26.34
CA LYS A 184 14.36 -18.10 -27.68
C LYS A 184 14.79 -19.56 -27.63
N ASN A 185 15.36 -20.01 -26.52
CA ASN A 185 15.83 -21.37 -26.28
C ASN A 185 14.87 -22.14 -25.38
#